data_7ab94a1eecaa4447b12e0506dfc6fe9c
#
_entry.id   7ab94a1eecaa4447b12e0506dfc6fe9c
#
_cell.length_a   1.000
_cell.length_b   1.000
_cell.length_c   1.000
_cell.angle_alpha   90.00
_cell.angle_beta   90.00
_cell.angle_gamma   90.00
#
_symmetry.space_group_name_H-M   'P 1'
#
loop_
_entity.id
_entity.type
_entity.pdbx_description
1 polymer ?
#
loop_
_entity_poly.entity_id
_entity_poly.type
_entity_poly.pdbx_seq_one_letter_code
_entity_poly.pdbx_strand_id
1 'polypeptide(L)'
;MLLKVQRDRSNKMPTLILKQKITKGYDHWLAAFDGAEDLRNDKYGIKTIYRGQDVNDNDTIHVVMYTPNMDVIQEHMENEADLIASAGGDTDPETMSMSIASD
;
A
#
# COMPACT_ATOMS: atom_id res chain seq x y z
N MET A 1 28.36 19.56 -0.55
CA MET A 1 27.67 19.55 0.69
C MET A 1 26.20 19.67 0.51
N LEU A 2 25.79 20.78 0.00
CA LEU A 2 24.36 21.01 -0.19
C LEU A 2 23.73 20.00 -1.11
N LEU A 3 24.45 19.63 -2.15
CA LEU A 3 23.96 18.63 -3.07
C LEU A 3 23.71 17.33 -2.38
N LYS A 4 24.56 16.99 -1.46
CA LYS A 4 24.41 15.77 -0.75
C LYS A 4 23.13 15.75 0.06
N VAL A 5 22.80 16.84 0.69
CA VAL A 5 21.57 16.93 1.45
C VAL A 5 20.37 16.77 0.52
N GLN A 6 20.42 17.41 -0.62
CA GLN A 6 19.34 17.30 -1.57
C GLN A 6 19.17 15.90 -2.11
N ARG A 7 20.28 15.24 -2.36
CA ARG A 7 20.21 13.86 -2.81
C ARG A 7 19.59 12.96 -1.77
N ASP A 8 19.91 13.19 -0.52
CA ASP A 8 19.32 12.41 0.55
C ASP A 8 17.81 12.57 0.55
N ARG A 9 17.33 13.78 0.34
CA ARG A 9 15.90 14.00 0.27
C ARG A 9 15.28 13.36 -0.94
N SER A 10 15.94 13.46 -2.09
CA SER A 10 15.39 12.86 -3.30
C SER A 10 15.38 11.35 -3.25
N ASN A 11 16.19 10.75 -2.37
CA ASN A 11 16.21 9.31 -2.19
C ASN A 11 15.23 8.83 -1.16
N LYS A 12 14.53 9.71 -0.48
CA LYS A 12 13.53 9.29 0.47
C LYS A 12 12.39 8.64 -0.25
N MET A 13 11.93 7.55 0.29
CA MET A 13 10.84 6.80 -0.30
C MET A 13 9.54 7.50 0.04
N PRO A 14 8.68 7.74 -0.94
CA PRO A 14 7.35 8.26 -0.66
C PRO A 14 6.57 7.32 0.24
N THR A 15 5.73 7.90 1.07
CA THR A 15 4.84 7.15 1.93
C THR A 15 3.45 7.15 1.31
N LEU A 16 2.91 5.96 1.10
CA LEU A 16 1.56 5.77 0.58
C LEU A 16 0.62 5.53 1.74
N ILE A 17 -0.45 6.29 1.81
CA ILE A 17 -1.49 6.15 2.84
C ILE A 17 -2.76 5.75 2.12
N LEU A 18 -3.19 4.51 2.34
CA LEU A 18 -4.30 3.90 1.63
C LEU A 18 -5.48 3.66 2.56
N LYS A 19 -6.67 4.03 2.09
CA LYS A 19 -7.93 3.64 2.72
C LYS A 19 -8.72 2.90 1.66
N GLN A 20 -9.20 1.70 1.99
CA GLN A 20 -9.80 0.84 0.99
C GLN A 20 -10.92 0.01 1.60
N LYS A 21 -11.99 -0.20 0.83
CA LYS A 21 -13.05 -1.14 1.19
C LYS A 21 -12.60 -2.55 0.93
N ILE A 22 -13.08 -3.48 1.77
CA ILE A 22 -12.82 -4.91 1.58
C ILE A 22 -14.16 -5.64 1.54
N THR A 23 -14.20 -6.75 0.80
CA THR A 23 -15.43 -7.47 0.52
C THR A 23 -15.50 -8.87 1.11
N LYS A 24 -14.43 -9.34 1.75
CA LYS A 24 -14.34 -10.70 2.27
C LYS A 24 -14.04 -10.75 3.77
N GLY A 25 -14.16 -9.63 4.45
CA GLY A 25 -13.91 -9.53 5.88
C GLY A 25 -12.45 -9.26 6.20
N TYR A 26 -12.23 -8.69 7.38
CA TYR A 26 -10.91 -8.25 7.78
C TYR A 26 -9.93 -9.40 7.97
N ASP A 27 -10.35 -10.50 8.60
CA ASP A 27 -9.43 -11.60 8.88
C ASP A 27 -8.94 -12.24 7.59
N HIS A 28 -9.82 -12.38 6.60
CA HIS A 28 -9.42 -12.91 5.29
C HIS A 28 -8.44 -11.97 4.60
N TRP A 29 -8.76 -10.67 4.58
CA TRP A 29 -7.91 -9.67 3.99
C TRP A 29 -6.53 -9.63 4.67
N LEU A 30 -6.53 -9.62 6.01
CA LEU A 30 -5.30 -9.51 6.78
C LEU A 30 -4.36 -10.68 6.50
N ALA A 31 -4.89 -11.90 6.48
CA ALA A 31 -4.08 -13.08 6.18
C ALA A 31 -3.48 -13.00 4.79
N ALA A 32 -4.27 -12.59 3.80
CA ALA A 32 -3.78 -12.45 2.43
C ALA A 32 -2.77 -11.32 2.30
N PHE A 33 -3.04 -10.19 2.95
CA PHE A 33 -2.16 -9.04 2.89
C PHE A 33 -0.80 -9.34 3.53
N ASP A 34 -0.80 -9.92 4.72
CA ASP A 34 0.43 -10.27 5.41
C ASP A 34 1.18 -11.37 4.65
N GLY A 35 0.45 -12.31 4.05
CA GLY A 35 1.07 -13.37 3.26
C GLY A 35 1.76 -12.88 2.01
N ALA A 36 1.41 -11.70 1.52
CA ALA A 36 2.02 -11.10 0.33
C ALA A 36 3.13 -10.10 0.66
N GLU A 37 3.51 -9.96 1.91
CA GLU A 37 4.52 -8.98 2.31
C GLU A 37 5.86 -9.23 1.62
N ASP A 38 6.29 -10.48 1.56
CA ASP A 38 7.57 -10.81 0.93
C ASP A 38 7.54 -10.50 -0.57
N LEU A 39 6.42 -10.74 -1.22
CA LEU A 39 6.26 -10.40 -2.63
C LEU A 39 6.40 -8.90 -2.84
N ARG A 40 5.72 -8.11 -2.03
CA ARG A 40 5.79 -6.64 -2.13
C ARG A 40 7.21 -6.15 -1.90
N ASN A 41 7.87 -6.69 -0.90
CA ASN A 41 9.21 -6.26 -0.54
C ASN A 41 10.24 -6.69 -1.58
N ASP A 42 10.23 -7.96 -1.95
CA ASP A 42 11.28 -8.54 -2.81
C ASP A 42 11.12 -8.11 -4.26
N LYS A 43 9.89 -8.06 -4.75
CA LYS A 43 9.65 -7.78 -6.16
C LYS A 43 9.50 -6.29 -6.45
N TYR A 44 8.93 -5.54 -5.51
CA TYR A 44 8.57 -4.14 -5.75
C TYR A 44 9.29 -3.16 -4.83
N GLY A 45 9.96 -3.63 -3.80
CA GLY A 45 10.60 -2.75 -2.83
C GLY A 45 9.61 -1.99 -1.97
N ILE A 46 8.36 -2.44 -1.91
CA ILE A 46 7.30 -1.82 -1.11
C ILE A 46 7.35 -2.41 0.30
N LYS A 47 7.39 -1.54 1.30
CA LYS A 47 7.49 -1.97 2.69
C LYS A 47 6.29 -1.47 3.48
N THR A 48 5.56 -2.40 4.10
CA THR A 48 4.43 -2.05 4.96
C THR A 48 4.92 -1.49 6.28
N ILE A 49 4.39 -0.33 6.67
CA ILE A 49 4.68 0.30 7.95
C ILE A 49 3.55 0.01 8.93
N TYR A 50 2.31 0.03 8.45
CA TYR A 50 1.14 -0.14 9.29
C TYR A 50 -0.04 -0.68 8.45
N ARG A 51 -0.87 -1.51 9.06
CA ARG A 51 -2.17 -1.89 8.51
C ARG A 51 -3.14 -2.08 9.66
N GLY A 52 -4.41 -1.78 9.40
CA GLY A 52 -5.42 -1.90 10.44
C GLY A 52 -6.83 -1.79 9.88
N GLN A 53 -7.78 -2.16 10.70
CA GLN A 53 -9.20 -2.06 10.40
C GLN A 53 -9.73 -0.73 10.92
N ASP A 54 -10.60 -0.10 10.15
CA ASP A 54 -11.21 1.15 10.59
C ASP A 54 -12.07 0.91 11.83
N VAL A 55 -11.99 1.82 12.79
CA VAL A 55 -12.71 1.63 14.07
C VAL A 55 -14.22 1.82 13.93
N ASN A 56 -14.67 2.48 12.88
CA ASN A 56 -16.07 2.78 12.66
C ASN A 56 -16.69 1.99 11.50
N ASP A 57 -15.88 1.27 10.73
CA ASP A 57 -16.38 0.55 9.55
C ASP A 57 -15.56 -0.73 9.37
N ASN A 58 -16.17 -1.86 9.71
CA ASN A 58 -15.51 -3.16 9.67
C ASN A 58 -15.06 -3.57 8.27
N ASP A 59 -15.61 -2.97 7.23
CA ASP A 59 -15.28 -3.29 5.85
C ASP A 59 -14.29 -2.29 5.24
N THR A 60 -13.64 -1.49 6.07
CA THR A 60 -12.64 -0.53 5.61
C THR A 60 -11.31 -0.81 6.29
N ILE A 61 -10.23 -0.78 5.51
CA ILE A 61 -8.87 -0.95 6.04
C ILE A 61 -8.04 0.29 5.74
N HIS A 62 -7.01 0.46 6.55
CA HIS A 62 -6.01 1.51 6.38
C HIS A 62 -4.64 0.87 6.30
N VAL A 63 -3.85 1.29 5.32
CA VAL A 63 -2.50 0.78 5.13
C VAL A 63 -1.55 1.95 4.90
N VAL A 64 -0.38 1.87 5.52
CA VAL A 64 0.69 2.82 5.29
C VAL A 64 1.90 2.04 4.80
N MET A 65 2.44 2.43 3.66
CA MET A 65 3.57 1.72 3.04
C MET A 65 4.60 2.71 2.50
N TYR A 66 5.87 2.32 2.56
CA TYR A 66 6.91 2.98 1.78
C TYR A 66 6.97 2.36 0.39
N THR A 67 7.25 3.18 -0.61
CA THR A 67 7.46 2.70 -1.98
C THR A 67 8.68 3.41 -2.56
N PRO A 68 9.44 2.76 -3.47
CA PRO A 68 10.55 3.45 -4.14
C PRO A 68 10.07 4.64 -4.97
N ASN A 69 8.93 4.52 -5.62
CA ASN A 69 8.32 5.61 -6.39
C ASN A 69 6.88 5.23 -6.73
N MET A 70 6.14 6.16 -7.33
CA MET A 70 4.74 5.95 -7.64
C MET A 70 4.51 4.97 -8.79
N ASP A 71 5.44 4.90 -9.72
CA ASP A 71 5.32 3.96 -10.84
C ASP A 71 5.30 2.52 -10.34
N VAL A 72 6.07 2.24 -9.30
CA VAL A 72 6.12 0.90 -8.71
C VAL A 72 4.77 0.54 -8.08
N ILE A 73 4.10 1.48 -7.43
CA ILE A 73 2.77 1.24 -6.87
C ILE A 73 1.79 0.88 -7.97
N GLN A 74 1.80 1.62 -9.07
CA GLN A 74 0.91 1.35 -10.19
C GLN A 74 1.22 -0.01 -10.80
N GLU A 75 2.48 -0.31 -10.99
CA GLU A 75 2.90 -1.60 -11.52
C GLU A 75 2.45 -2.74 -10.63
N HIS A 76 2.60 -2.59 -9.31
CA HIS A 76 2.15 -3.58 -8.35
C HIS A 76 0.64 -3.81 -8.48
N MET A 77 -0.14 -2.75 -8.53
CA MET A 77 -1.59 -2.86 -8.61
C MET A 77 -2.04 -3.53 -9.91
N GLU A 78 -1.37 -3.25 -11.01
CA GLU A 78 -1.69 -3.86 -12.30
C GLU A 78 -1.27 -5.34 -12.36
N ASN A 79 -0.04 -5.62 -11.93
CA ASN A 79 0.50 -6.97 -12.03
C ASN A 79 -0.13 -7.93 -11.03
N GLU A 80 -0.53 -7.42 -9.87
CA GLU A 80 -1.06 -8.26 -8.80
C GLU A 80 -2.56 -8.05 -8.60
N ALA A 81 -3.25 -7.62 -9.64
CA ALA A 81 -4.69 -7.35 -9.57
C ALA A 81 -5.48 -8.57 -9.09
N ASP A 82 -5.12 -9.76 -9.55
CA ASP A 82 -5.82 -10.99 -9.15
C ASP A 82 -5.58 -11.29 -7.67
N LEU A 83 -4.38 -11.04 -7.19
CA LEU A 83 -4.04 -11.25 -5.79
C LEU A 83 -4.82 -10.29 -4.90
N ILE A 84 -4.89 -9.02 -5.29
CA ILE A 84 -5.65 -8.00 -4.56
C ILE A 84 -7.12 -8.38 -4.53
N ALA A 85 -7.67 -8.80 -5.64
CA ALA A 85 -9.07 -9.22 -5.72
C ALA A 85 -9.34 -10.43 -4.85
N SER A 86 -8.43 -11.41 -4.82
CA SER A 86 -8.62 -12.60 -4.01
C SER A 86 -8.53 -12.29 -2.51
N ALA A 87 -7.80 -11.24 -2.14
CA ALA A 87 -7.75 -10.75 -0.76
C ALA A 87 -9.03 -10.00 -0.37
N GLY A 88 -9.86 -9.65 -1.35
CA GLY A 88 -11.08 -8.91 -1.11
C GLY A 88 -10.93 -7.40 -1.17
N GLY A 89 -9.81 -6.91 -1.68
CA GLY A 89 -9.63 -5.47 -1.85
C GLY A 89 -10.51 -4.93 -2.97
N ASP A 90 -11.18 -3.81 -2.71
CA ASP A 90 -11.99 -3.13 -3.71
C ASP A 90 -11.17 -1.97 -4.27
N THR A 91 -10.82 -2.05 -5.55
CA THR A 91 -9.99 -1.03 -6.21
C THR A 91 -10.80 0.03 -6.94
N ASP A 92 -12.12 0.08 -6.71
CA ASP A 92 -12.95 1.12 -7.27
C ASP A 92 -12.48 2.48 -6.78
N PRO A 93 -12.14 3.41 -7.69
CA PRO A 93 -11.66 4.73 -7.28
C PRO A 93 -12.63 5.50 -6.38
N GLU A 94 -13.91 5.19 -6.43
CA GLU A 94 -14.90 5.87 -5.61
C GLU A 94 -14.88 5.40 -4.16
N THR A 95 -14.37 4.18 -3.90
CA THR A 95 -14.32 3.61 -2.56
C THR A 95 -12.91 3.53 -2.00
N MET A 96 -11.91 3.88 -2.79
CA MET A 96 -10.52 3.81 -2.39
C MET A 96 -9.92 5.20 -2.35
N SER A 97 -9.17 5.49 -1.30
CA SER A 97 -8.48 6.76 -1.15
C SER A 97 -6.99 6.50 -0.95
N MET A 98 -6.16 7.16 -1.74
CA MET A 98 -4.72 7.09 -1.61
C MET A 98 -4.15 8.48 -1.48
N SER A 99 -3.31 8.67 -0.48
CA SER A 99 -2.55 9.90 -0.29
C SER A 99 -1.08 9.58 -0.31
N ILE A 100 -0.30 10.50 -0.88
CA ILE A 100 1.14 10.33 -0.99
C ILE A 100 1.80 11.43 -0.18
N ALA A 101 2.71 11.03 0.68
CA ALA A 101 3.46 11.97 1.49
C ALA A 101 4.95 11.67 1.37
N SER A 102 5.76 12.70 1.54
CA SER A 102 7.20 12.57 1.51
C SER A 102 7.80 13.63 2.42
N ASP A 103 8.92 13.32 3.05
CA ASP A 103 9.62 14.32 3.84
C ASP A 103 10.22 15.39 2.91
#